data_f5f08dcaafffa86b0b13659fac12de27
#
_entry.id   f5f08dcaafffa86b0b13659fac12de27
#
_cell.length_a   1.000
_cell.length_b   1.000
_cell.length_c   1.000
_cell.angle_alpha   90.00
_cell.angle_beta   90.00
_cell.angle_gamma   90.00
#
_symmetry.space_group_name_H-M   'P 1'
#
loop_
_entity.id
_entity.type
_entity.pdbx_description
1 polymer ?
#
loop_
_entity_poly.entity_id
_entity_poly.type
_entity_poly.pdbx_seq_one_letter_code
_entity_poly.pdbx_strand_id
1 'polypeptide(L)'
;MRSRPVTILAIIMLTIISINSYINMQRELFPQIEFPNLFIVTIYPNSNPEAITREITEPIENSISGISGIKEIRSTSTNTSSNITVTFDFKKDLSKAETELNSSIADLNVPTGVQGPFVQRINSDAFPTMELSITANNEFWNSYDIPANNQ
;
A
#
# COMPACT_ATOMS: atom_id res chain seq x y z
N MET A 1 -13.50 -47.26 44.74
CA MET A 1 -14.62 -47.20 43.78
C MET A 1 -14.32 -46.08 42.77
N ARG A 2 -14.07 -46.42 41.53
CA ARG A 2 -13.72 -45.45 40.51
C ARG A 2 -14.97 -44.67 40.11
N SER A 3 -14.98 -43.39 40.36
CA SER A 3 -16.08 -42.48 40.07
C SER A 3 -16.22 -42.24 38.55
N ARG A 4 -16.70 -43.22 37.83
CA ARG A 4 -16.96 -43.13 36.38
C ARG A 4 -17.73 -41.88 35.94
N PRO A 5 -18.74 -41.40 36.73
CA PRO A 5 -19.46 -40.18 36.33
C PRO A 5 -18.60 -38.92 36.42
N VAL A 6 -17.66 -38.81 37.37
CA VAL A 6 -16.76 -37.65 37.50
C VAL A 6 -15.78 -37.54 36.32
N THR A 7 -15.29 -38.69 35.84
CA THR A 7 -14.41 -38.71 34.64
C THR A 7 -15.15 -38.27 33.39
N ILE A 8 -16.39 -38.71 33.21
CA ILE A 8 -17.22 -38.30 32.07
C ILE A 8 -17.52 -36.80 32.13
N LEU A 9 -17.86 -36.26 33.30
CA LEU A 9 -18.10 -34.84 33.48
C LEU A 9 -16.85 -33.99 33.16
N ALA A 10 -15.66 -34.44 33.61
CA ALA A 10 -14.40 -33.78 33.34
C ALA A 10 -14.07 -33.74 31.82
N ILE A 11 -14.33 -34.82 31.11
CA ILE A 11 -14.12 -34.89 29.65
C ILE A 11 -15.06 -33.89 28.92
N ILE A 12 -16.34 -33.85 29.30
CA ILE A 12 -17.32 -32.94 28.72
C ILE A 12 -16.89 -31.48 28.96
N MET A 13 -16.45 -31.15 30.16
CA MET A 13 -16.00 -29.80 30.51
C MET A 13 -14.76 -29.38 29.69
N LEU A 14 -13.78 -30.28 29.56
CA LEU A 14 -12.60 -30.05 28.71
C LEU A 14 -12.97 -29.84 27.23
N THR A 15 -13.91 -30.62 26.72
CA THR A 15 -14.35 -30.48 25.33
C THR A 15 -15.02 -29.12 25.08
N ILE A 16 -15.87 -28.68 26.01
CA ILE A 16 -16.53 -27.36 25.90
C ILE A 16 -15.51 -26.22 25.93
N ILE A 17 -14.51 -26.29 26.84
CA ILE A 17 -13.44 -25.29 26.93
C ILE A 17 -12.62 -25.28 25.64
N SER A 18 -12.29 -26.43 25.06
CA SER A 18 -11.52 -26.54 23.83
C SER A 18 -12.27 -25.95 22.64
N ILE A 19 -13.56 -26.20 22.51
CA ILE A 19 -14.39 -25.64 21.45
C ILE A 19 -14.49 -24.12 21.58
N ASN A 20 -14.71 -23.62 22.78
CA ASN A 20 -14.78 -22.18 23.03
C ASN A 20 -13.44 -21.49 22.73
N SER A 21 -12.32 -22.08 23.12
CA SER A 21 -10.99 -21.57 22.83
C SER A 21 -10.71 -21.53 21.31
N TYR A 22 -11.14 -22.57 20.59
CA TYR A 22 -10.98 -22.63 19.12
C TYR A 22 -11.78 -21.57 18.36
N ILE A 23 -13.03 -21.31 18.80
CA ILE A 23 -13.90 -20.28 18.18
C ILE A 23 -13.36 -18.88 18.43
N ASN A 24 -12.78 -18.63 19.60
CA ASN A 24 -12.23 -17.32 19.97
C ASN A 24 -10.78 -17.11 19.54
N MET A 25 -10.17 -18.09 18.86
CA MET A 25 -8.83 -17.94 18.32
C MET A 25 -8.86 -16.95 17.16
N GLN A 26 -8.24 -15.79 17.34
CA GLN A 26 -8.03 -14.82 16.29
C GLN A 26 -7.13 -15.45 15.21
N ARG A 27 -7.69 -15.65 14.02
CA ARG A 27 -6.95 -16.18 12.87
C ARG A 27 -6.32 -15.04 12.08
N GLU A 28 -5.46 -14.29 12.72
CA GLU A 28 -4.60 -13.36 11.99
C GLU A 28 -3.46 -14.18 11.37
N LEU A 29 -3.56 -14.43 10.07
CA LEU A 29 -2.54 -15.15 9.30
C LEU A 29 -1.20 -14.41 9.27
N PHE A 30 -1.24 -13.08 9.42
CA PHE A 30 -0.06 -12.22 9.52
C PHE A 30 -0.32 -11.14 10.57
N PRO A 31 0.62 -10.89 11.50
CA PRO A 31 0.55 -9.68 12.30
C PRO A 31 0.55 -8.50 11.33
N GLN A 32 -0.36 -7.56 11.50
CA GLN A 32 -0.39 -6.32 10.72
C GLN A 32 0.87 -5.52 11.07
N ILE A 33 1.97 -5.84 10.38
CA ILE A 33 3.19 -5.04 10.46
C ILE A 33 2.94 -3.86 9.52
N GLU A 34 2.40 -2.78 10.06
CA GLU A 34 2.34 -1.52 9.35
C GLU A 34 3.78 -1.01 9.22
N PHE A 35 4.31 -1.11 8.00
CA PHE A 35 5.56 -0.43 7.69
C PHE A 35 5.29 1.08 7.73
N PRO A 36 6.01 1.86 8.53
CA PRO A 36 5.75 3.28 8.68
C PRO A 36 6.29 4.07 7.48
N ASN A 37 5.81 3.72 6.29
CA ASN A 37 6.21 4.34 5.03
C ASN A 37 5.04 5.07 4.40
N LEU A 38 5.30 6.30 3.97
CA LEU A 38 4.43 7.08 3.10
C LEU A 38 5.12 7.30 1.76
N PHE A 39 4.34 7.32 0.69
CA PHE A 39 4.82 7.48 -0.67
C PHE A 39 4.25 8.75 -1.26
N ILE A 40 5.11 9.57 -1.85
CA ILE A 40 4.72 10.76 -2.59
C ILE A 40 5.00 10.48 -4.06
N VAL A 41 3.94 10.49 -4.86
CA VAL A 41 4.03 10.25 -6.30
C VAL A 41 3.65 11.52 -7.04
N THR A 42 4.52 11.96 -7.95
CA THR A 42 4.28 13.12 -8.81
C THR A 42 4.54 12.74 -10.25
N ILE A 43 3.60 13.03 -11.14
CA ILE A 43 3.69 12.70 -12.56
C ILE A 43 3.98 13.98 -13.35
N TYR A 44 5.05 13.97 -14.13
CA TYR A 44 5.44 15.06 -15.02
C TYR A 44 5.75 14.51 -16.39
N PRO A 45 4.75 14.38 -17.28
CA PRO A 45 4.94 13.82 -18.62
C PRO A 45 5.79 14.75 -19.48
N ASN A 46 6.49 14.14 -20.45
CA ASN A 46 7.37 14.83 -21.41
C ASN A 46 8.53 15.62 -20.78
N SER A 47 9.05 15.14 -19.66
CA SER A 47 10.21 15.71 -18.98
C SER A 47 11.42 14.76 -19.07
N ASN A 48 12.50 15.09 -18.40
CA ASN A 48 13.67 14.22 -18.22
C ASN A 48 14.00 14.09 -16.73
N PRO A 49 14.78 13.06 -16.32
CA PRO A 49 15.05 12.79 -14.91
C PRO A 49 15.70 13.96 -14.18
N GLU A 50 16.61 14.68 -14.85
CA GLU A 50 17.33 15.80 -14.25
C GLU A 50 16.39 16.98 -13.96
N ALA A 51 15.47 17.28 -14.89
CA ALA A 51 14.48 18.33 -14.68
C ALA A 51 13.50 17.94 -13.56
N ILE A 52 13.03 16.69 -13.56
CA ILE A 52 12.14 16.19 -12.49
C ILE A 52 12.84 16.24 -11.13
N THR A 53 14.11 15.86 -11.06
CA THR A 53 14.86 15.94 -9.82
C THR A 53 14.92 17.38 -9.31
N ARG A 54 15.34 18.33 -10.14
CA ARG A 54 15.55 19.72 -9.73
C ARG A 54 14.24 20.49 -9.47
N GLU A 55 13.20 20.24 -10.29
CA GLU A 55 11.98 21.06 -10.26
C GLU A 55 10.89 20.47 -9.37
N ILE A 56 10.97 19.17 -9.05
CA ILE A 56 9.93 18.46 -8.30
C ILE A 56 10.51 17.76 -7.08
N THR A 57 11.50 16.87 -7.28
CA THR A 57 11.99 16.00 -6.21
C THR A 57 12.68 16.78 -5.12
N GLU A 58 13.67 17.59 -5.45
CA GLU A 58 14.41 18.42 -4.48
C GLU A 58 13.53 19.42 -3.72
N PRO A 59 12.61 20.17 -4.35
CA PRO A 59 11.68 21.04 -3.62
C PRO A 59 10.79 20.27 -2.63
N ILE A 60 10.29 19.09 -3.02
CA ILE A 60 9.49 18.25 -2.11
C ILE A 60 10.35 17.77 -0.95
N GLU A 61 11.54 17.19 -1.20
CA GLU A 61 12.45 16.73 -0.15
C GLU A 61 12.80 17.85 0.84
N ASN A 62 13.08 19.04 0.34
CA ASN A 62 13.38 20.19 1.18
C ASN A 62 12.19 20.59 2.05
N SER A 63 10.97 20.57 1.51
CA SER A 63 9.76 20.95 2.26
C SER A 63 9.43 19.97 3.39
N ILE A 64 9.70 18.68 3.18
CA ILE A 64 9.39 17.64 4.16
C ILE A 64 10.51 17.34 5.13
N SER A 65 11.75 17.77 4.85
CA SER A 65 12.95 17.47 5.66
C SER A 65 12.84 17.94 7.12
N GLY A 66 12.01 18.96 7.39
CA GLY A 66 11.77 19.50 8.73
C GLY A 66 10.73 18.74 9.54
N ILE A 67 10.06 17.72 8.98
CA ILE A 67 9.02 16.98 9.68
C ILE A 67 9.64 16.03 10.70
N SER A 68 9.15 16.10 11.94
CA SER A 68 9.69 15.29 13.03
C SER A 68 9.29 13.81 12.88
N GLY A 69 10.24 12.92 13.19
CA GLY A 69 10.01 11.46 13.14
C GLY A 69 10.28 10.82 11.79
N ILE A 70 10.78 11.58 10.81
CA ILE A 70 11.32 11.01 9.58
C ILE A 70 12.66 10.35 9.90
N LYS A 71 12.80 9.10 9.50
CA LYS A 71 14.03 8.30 9.64
C LYS A 71 14.86 8.29 8.37
N GLU A 72 14.19 8.18 7.23
CA GLU A 72 14.83 8.11 5.91
C GLU A 72 13.91 8.69 4.85
N ILE A 73 14.48 9.43 3.90
CA ILE A 73 13.83 9.85 2.66
C ILE A 73 14.62 9.22 1.52
N ARG A 74 13.91 8.52 0.64
CA ARG A 74 14.47 7.90 -0.56
C ARG A 74 13.66 8.30 -1.76
N SER A 75 14.31 8.89 -2.76
CA SER A 75 13.65 9.33 -3.98
C SER A 75 14.19 8.65 -5.22
N THR A 76 13.34 8.56 -6.22
CA THR A 76 13.67 8.05 -7.54
C THR A 76 12.95 8.89 -8.59
N SER A 77 13.71 9.53 -9.46
CA SER A 77 13.21 10.30 -10.60
C SER A 77 13.35 9.50 -11.89
N THR A 78 12.28 9.42 -12.66
CA THR A 78 12.23 8.78 -13.98
C THR A 78 11.99 9.83 -15.06
N ASN A 79 11.77 9.42 -16.30
CA ASN A 79 11.45 10.35 -17.41
C ASN A 79 10.05 10.98 -17.28
N THR A 80 9.18 10.44 -16.44
CA THR A 80 7.77 10.85 -16.36
C THR A 80 7.25 11.04 -14.95
N SER A 81 8.02 10.66 -13.93
CA SER A 81 7.55 10.71 -12.55
C SER A 81 8.67 10.85 -11.53
N SER A 82 8.32 11.45 -10.39
CA SER A 82 9.08 11.42 -9.14
C SER A 82 8.35 10.54 -8.13
N ASN A 83 9.08 9.61 -7.53
CA ASN A 83 8.59 8.74 -6.48
C ASN A 83 9.46 8.94 -5.23
N ILE A 84 8.88 9.44 -4.15
CA ILE A 84 9.57 9.69 -2.90
C ILE A 84 8.98 8.78 -1.83
N THR A 85 9.82 7.97 -1.21
CA THR A 85 9.47 7.11 -0.08
C THR A 85 9.95 7.75 1.20
N VAL A 86 9.05 8.02 2.11
CA VAL A 86 9.35 8.60 3.42
C VAL A 86 9.11 7.54 4.49
N THR A 87 10.17 7.12 5.15
CA THR A 87 10.14 6.15 6.24
C THR A 87 10.13 6.90 7.57
N PHE A 88 9.15 6.60 8.42
CA PHE A 88 9.01 7.17 9.74
C PHE A 88 9.45 6.20 10.84
N ASP A 89 9.61 6.72 12.05
CA ASP A 89 9.77 5.87 13.24
C ASP A 89 8.48 5.10 13.52
N PHE A 90 8.61 3.84 14.00
CA PHE A 90 7.46 2.98 14.34
C PHE A 90 6.52 3.57 15.40
N LYS A 91 6.96 4.58 16.16
CA LYS A 91 6.16 5.27 17.16
C LYS A 91 5.35 6.44 16.62
N LYS A 92 5.61 6.87 15.38
CA LYS A 92 4.92 8.01 14.74
C LYS A 92 3.53 7.58 14.28
N ASP A 93 2.53 8.37 14.60
CA ASP A 93 1.18 8.23 14.06
C ASP A 93 1.19 8.59 12.57
N LEU A 94 0.98 7.58 11.72
CA LEU A 94 1.03 7.75 10.27
C LEU A 94 -0.06 8.66 9.73
N SER A 95 -1.24 8.72 10.38
CA SER A 95 -2.32 9.61 9.94
C SER A 95 -1.96 11.08 10.16
N LYS A 96 -1.27 11.37 11.27
CA LYS A 96 -0.73 12.72 11.50
C LYS A 96 0.42 13.03 10.56
N ALA A 97 1.32 12.06 10.34
CA ALA A 97 2.44 12.22 9.42
C ALA A 97 1.95 12.51 7.99
N GLU A 98 0.92 11.82 7.53
CA GLU A 98 0.30 12.06 6.23
C GLU A 98 -0.30 13.47 6.13
N THR A 99 -0.97 13.93 7.18
CA THR A 99 -1.49 15.31 7.25
C THR A 99 -0.37 16.34 7.23
N GLU A 100 0.71 16.12 8.00
CA GLU A 100 1.88 16.99 8.04
C GLU A 100 2.57 17.04 6.66
N LEU A 101 2.73 15.89 5.97
CA LEU A 101 3.26 15.84 4.61
C LEU A 101 2.39 16.61 3.63
N ASN A 102 1.08 16.35 3.60
CA ASN A 102 0.16 17.03 2.72
C ASN A 102 0.19 18.55 2.93
N SER A 103 0.27 19.02 4.18
CA SER A 103 0.38 20.43 4.49
C SER A 103 1.69 21.05 4.00
N SER A 104 2.82 20.33 4.17
CA SER A 104 4.14 20.81 3.76
C SER A 104 4.30 20.91 2.25
N ILE A 105 3.64 20.04 1.49
CA ILE A 105 3.71 20.04 0.02
C ILE A 105 2.63 20.89 -0.66
N ALA A 106 1.57 21.27 0.07
CA ALA A 106 0.43 22.02 -0.49
C ALA A 106 0.83 23.39 -1.05
N ASP A 107 1.82 24.05 -0.44
CA ASP A 107 2.30 25.38 -0.82
C ASP A 107 3.42 25.36 -1.87
N LEU A 108 3.81 24.15 -2.33
CA LEU A 108 4.86 24.05 -3.34
C LEU A 108 4.37 24.53 -4.71
N ASN A 109 5.17 25.42 -5.28
CA ASN A 109 4.91 25.90 -6.65
C ASN A 109 5.46 24.86 -7.64
N VAL A 110 4.56 24.03 -8.18
CA VAL A 110 4.92 23.02 -9.17
C VAL A 110 4.77 23.57 -10.60
N PRO A 111 5.60 23.12 -11.56
CA PRO A 111 5.50 23.54 -12.96
C PRO A 111 4.14 23.20 -13.60
N THR A 112 3.79 23.95 -14.63
CA THR A 112 2.57 23.68 -15.41
C THR A 112 2.63 22.30 -16.08
N GLY A 113 1.57 21.52 -15.95
CA GLY A 113 1.48 20.16 -16.52
C GLY A 113 1.89 19.04 -15.55
N VAL A 114 2.32 19.37 -14.34
CA VAL A 114 2.57 18.40 -13.27
C VAL A 114 1.24 17.95 -12.67
N GLN A 115 1.11 16.63 -12.46
CA GLN A 115 0.00 16.00 -11.74
C GLN A 115 0.49 15.51 -10.37
N GLY A 116 -0.14 15.96 -9.32
CA GLY A 116 0.27 15.71 -7.93
C GLY A 116 0.97 16.94 -7.33
N PRO A 117 1.75 16.74 -6.26
CA PRO A 117 2.11 15.50 -5.58
C PRO A 117 0.95 14.81 -4.85
N PHE A 118 0.90 13.46 -4.92
CA PHE A 118 -0.08 12.64 -4.23
C PHE A 118 0.59 11.86 -3.11
N VAL A 119 0.14 12.05 -1.87
CA VAL A 119 0.60 11.24 -0.73
C VAL A 119 -0.25 9.99 -0.64
N GLN A 120 0.40 8.83 -0.58
CA GLN A 120 -0.25 7.52 -0.53
C GLN A 120 0.35 6.67 0.60
N ARG A 121 -0.53 5.91 1.25
CA ARG A 121 -0.14 4.86 2.20
C ARG A 121 -0.32 3.49 1.53
N ILE A 122 0.67 2.62 1.64
CA ILE A 122 0.47 1.22 1.28
C ILE A 122 -0.14 0.51 2.48
N ASN A 123 -1.42 0.18 2.38
CA ASN A 123 -2.06 -0.70 3.34
C ASN A 123 -1.81 -2.14 2.93
N SER A 124 -1.45 -2.99 3.90
CA SER A 124 -1.28 -4.43 3.68
C SER A 124 -2.55 -5.11 3.17
N ASP A 125 -3.70 -4.48 3.39
CA ASP A 125 -5.02 -4.95 2.93
C ASP A 125 -5.23 -4.78 1.42
N ALA A 126 -4.35 -4.03 0.73
CA ALA A 126 -4.42 -3.79 -0.70
C ALA A 126 -3.77 -4.89 -1.55
N PHE A 127 -3.19 -5.93 -0.94
CA PHE A 127 -2.73 -7.07 -1.71
C PHE A 127 -3.93 -7.83 -2.26
N PRO A 128 -4.06 -7.95 -3.59
CA PRO A 128 -5.15 -8.70 -4.17
C PRO A 128 -5.06 -10.16 -3.70
N THR A 129 -6.09 -10.63 -3.02
CA THR A 129 -6.21 -12.01 -2.54
C THR A 129 -6.46 -13.00 -3.69
N MET A 130 -6.73 -12.48 -4.90
CA MET A 130 -6.97 -13.30 -6.09
C MET A 130 -6.50 -12.55 -7.33
N GLU A 131 -5.57 -13.15 -8.08
CA GLU A 131 -5.19 -12.74 -9.43
C GLU A 131 -5.88 -13.67 -10.42
N LEU A 132 -6.87 -13.17 -11.14
CA LEU A 132 -7.56 -13.91 -12.18
C LEU A 132 -6.93 -13.58 -13.53
N SER A 133 -6.08 -14.47 -14.04
CA SER A 133 -5.55 -14.36 -15.39
C SER A 133 -6.53 -15.00 -16.39
N ILE A 134 -7.21 -14.19 -17.18
CA ILE A 134 -8.05 -14.67 -18.29
C ILE A 134 -7.18 -14.71 -19.53
N THR A 135 -6.76 -15.90 -19.91
CA THR A 135 -6.08 -16.13 -21.21
C THR A 135 -7.13 -16.45 -22.23
N ALA A 136 -7.39 -15.52 -23.14
CA ALA A 136 -8.20 -15.80 -24.33
C ALA A 136 -7.38 -16.68 -25.27
N ASN A 137 -7.84 -17.90 -25.55
CA ASN A 137 -7.28 -18.74 -26.59
C ASN A 137 -7.57 -18.09 -27.96
N ASN A 138 -6.53 -17.89 -28.76
CA ASN A 138 -6.60 -17.19 -30.06
C ASN A 138 -7.56 -17.81 -31.09
N GLU A 139 -8.12 -18.97 -30.83
CA GLU A 139 -9.10 -19.61 -31.71
C GLU A 139 -10.42 -18.84 -31.84
N PHE A 140 -10.76 -18.01 -30.83
CA PHE A 140 -12.01 -17.26 -30.86
C PHE A 140 -11.95 -16.01 -31.77
N TRP A 141 -10.78 -15.44 -31.98
CA TRP A 141 -10.62 -14.22 -32.77
C TRP A 141 -10.55 -14.48 -34.28
N ASN A 142 -10.25 -15.72 -34.68
CA ASN A 142 -10.24 -16.11 -36.10
C ASN A 142 -11.64 -16.37 -36.68
N SER A 143 -12.70 -16.39 -35.88
CA SER A 143 -14.08 -16.57 -36.35
C SER A 143 -14.86 -15.26 -36.51
N TYR A 144 -14.29 -14.14 -36.08
CA TYR A 144 -14.86 -12.83 -36.36
C TYR A 144 -14.14 -12.24 -37.59
N ASP A 145 -14.70 -12.47 -38.76
CA ASP A 145 -14.38 -11.68 -39.95
C ASP A 145 -14.72 -10.22 -39.67
N ILE A 146 -13.71 -9.43 -39.34
CA ILE A 146 -13.82 -7.99 -39.38
C ILE A 146 -13.79 -7.63 -40.88
N PRO A 147 -14.90 -7.14 -41.47
CA PRO A 147 -14.84 -6.68 -42.85
C PRO A 147 -13.81 -5.56 -42.91
N ALA A 148 -12.78 -5.76 -43.72
CA ALA A 148 -11.81 -4.75 -44.07
C ALA A 148 -12.56 -3.55 -44.67
N ASN A 149 -12.72 -2.49 -43.91
CA ASN A 149 -13.28 -1.25 -44.41
C ASN A 149 -12.21 -0.60 -45.28
N ASN A 150 -12.30 -0.86 -46.60
CA ASN A 150 -11.64 -0.08 -47.62
C ASN A 150 -12.25 1.33 -47.60
N GLN A 151 -11.48 2.32 -47.20
CA GLN A 151 -11.23 3.61 -47.91
C GLN A 151 -10.25 4.45 -47.12
#